data_d688c21c240c693645cca83346d5a92d
#
_entry.id   d688c21c240c693645cca83346d5a92d
#
_cell.length_a   1.000
_cell.length_b   1.000
_cell.length_c   1.000
_cell.angle_alpha   90.00
_cell.angle_beta   90.00
_cell.angle_gamma   90.00
#
_symmetry.space_group_name_H-M   'P 1'
#
loop_
_entity.id
_entity.type
_entity.pdbx_description
1 polymer ?
#
loop_
_entity_poly.entity_id
_entity_poly.type
_entity_poly.pdbx_seq_one_letter_code
_entity_poly.pdbx_strand_id
1 'polypeptide(L)'
;FQDDEYVFKVRDREIRLPLYSATLSGSKIPKIALPDTQDWGGILKFRMLENLPGQFPFTAGVFPLKREGEDPKRMFAGEGTPERTNKRFHYLCEGESAHRLSVAFDSVTLYGEDPHERPDIYGKIGNSGVSICTVDDMGKLLDGFDLCAPNTSVSMTINGPAPMILAMFMNTAIRQQLAKLSLIHISE
;
A
#
# COMPACT_ATOMS: atom_id res chain seq x y z
N PHE A 1 -27.89 -0.61 -9.11
CA PHE A 1 -27.61 0.57 -9.95
C PHE A 1 -28.83 1.49 -10.13
N GLN A 2 -29.75 1.48 -9.15
CA GLN A 2 -30.81 2.49 -9.07
C GLN A 2 -30.31 3.77 -8.39
N ASP A 3 -29.34 3.62 -7.48
CA ASP A 3 -28.70 4.71 -6.76
C ASP A 3 -27.31 4.98 -7.31
N ASP A 4 -26.74 6.13 -6.99
CA ASP A 4 -25.39 6.52 -7.39
C ASP A 4 -24.31 5.80 -6.57
N GLU A 5 -24.65 5.34 -5.35
CA GLU A 5 -23.75 4.69 -4.42
C GLU A 5 -24.34 3.39 -3.89
N TYR A 6 -23.48 2.41 -3.63
CA TYR A 6 -23.81 1.23 -2.83
C TYR A 6 -23.30 1.44 -1.42
N VAL A 7 -24.20 1.41 -0.44
CA VAL A 7 -23.89 1.64 0.96
C VAL A 7 -24.07 0.35 1.73
N PHE A 8 -23.04 -0.04 2.49
CA PHE A 8 -23.12 -1.20 3.38
C PHE A 8 -22.36 -0.94 4.68
N LYS A 9 -22.73 -1.66 5.73
CA LYS A 9 -22.15 -1.51 7.07
C LYS A 9 -21.22 -2.68 7.39
N VAL A 10 -20.01 -2.34 7.84
CA VAL A 10 -19.07 -3.32 8.39
C VAL A 10 -18.77 -2.93 9.81
N ARG A 11 -19.29 -3.70 10.78
CA ARG A 11 -19.30 -3.34 12.20
C ARG A 11 -19.95 -1.96 12.39
N ASP A 12 -19.25 -0.98 12.96
CA ASP A 12 -19.75 0.36 13.21
C ASP A 12 -19.43 1.36 12.10
N ARG A 13 -18.81 0.91 11.02
CA ARG A 13 -18.42 1.77 9.89
C ARG A 13 -19.36 1.58 8.72
N GLU A 14 -19.92 2.67 8.22
CA GLU A 14 -20.61 2.73 6.95
C GLU A 14 -19.61 2.91 5.82
N ILE A 15 -19.69 2.04 4.82
CA ILE A 15 -18.82 2.08 3.64
C ILE A 15 -19.69 2.44 2.45
N ARG A 16 -19.32 3.51 1.74
CA ARG A 16 -19.97 4.00 0.54
C ARG A 16 -19.09 3.71 -0.66
N LEU A 17 -19.65 3.08 -1.67
CA LEU A 17 -18.96 2.75 -2.92
C LEU A 17 -19.70 3.40 -4.08
N PRO A 18 -19.07 4.35 -4.80
CA PRO A 18 -19.68 4.94 -5.99
C PRO A 18 -19.81 3.89 -7.08
N LEU A 19 -21.00 3.79 -7.67
CA LEU A 19 -21.36 2.81 -8.70
C LEU A 19 -21.02 3.29 -10.11
N TYR A 20 -20.76 4.58 -10.27
CA TYR A 20 -20.51 5.22 -11.55
C TYR A 20 -19.16 5.94 -11.54
N SER A 21 -18.57 6.08 -12.71
CA SER A 21 -17.46 6.98 -13.00
C SER A 21 -17.92 8.05 -13.98
N ALA A 22 -17.32 9.24 -13.90
CA ALA A 22 -17.58 10.31 -14.85
C ALA A 22 -16.56 10.29 -16.00
N THR A 23 -17.02 10.50 -17.22
CA THR A 23 -16.16 10.76 -18.37
C THR A 23 -15.63 12.20 -18.32
N LEU A 24 -14.67 12.53 -19.18
CA LEU A 24 -14.20 13.91 -19.38
C LEU A 24 -15.34 14.87 -19.82
N SER A 25 -16.36 14.34 -20.51
CA SER A 25 -17.56 15.09 -20.91
C SER A 25 -18.64 15.19 -19.82
N GLY A 26 -18.41 14.60 -18.64
CA GLY A 26 -19.35 14.60 -17.52
C GLY A 26 -20.46 13.53 -17.59
N SER A 27 -20.41 12.63 -18.57
CA SER A 27 -21.37 11.53 -18.66
C SER A 27 -21.09 10.46 -17.60
N LYS A 28 -22.14 9.92 -16.97
CA LYS A 28 -22.01 8.82 -15.99
C LYS A 28 -21.88 7.48 -16.71
N ILE A 29 -20.86 6.73 -16.36
CA ILE A 29 -20.62 5.36 -16.83
C ILE A 29 -20.69 4.40 -15.63
N PRO A 30 -21.54 3.35 -15.66
CA PRO A 30 -21.54 2.36 -14.60
C PRO A 30 -20.21 1.61 -14.55
N LYS A 31 -19.68 1.37 -13.35
CA LYS A 31 -18.42 0.64 -13.13
C LYS A 31 -18.48 -0.84 -13.48
N ILE A 32 -19.72 -1.36 -13.61
CA ILE A 32 -20.03 -2.72 -14.05
C ILE A 32 -20.97 -2.59 -15.24
N ALA A 33 -20.70 -3.29 -16.33
CA ALA A 33 -21.66 -3.37 -17.42
C ALA A 33 -22.91 -4.13 -16.97
N LEU A 34 -24.07 -3.58 -17.31
CA LEU A 34 -25.36 -4.13 -16.98
C LEU A 34 -25.95 -4.82 -18.22
N PRO A 35 -26.66 -5.95 -18.09
CA PRO A 35 -27.36 -6.55 -19.21
C PRO A 35 -28.48 -5.61 -19.70
N ASP A 36 -28.63 -5.50 -20.99
CA ASP A 36 -29.68 -4.73 -21.67
C ASP A 36 -30.95 -5.57 -21.95
N THR A 37 -30.92 -6.83 -21.56
CA THR A 37 -31.98 -7.83 -21.78
C THR A 37 -32.53 -8.34 -20.47
N GLN A 38 -33.83 -8.69 -20.45
CA GLN A 38 -34.51 -9.29 -19.30
C GLN A 38 -34.89 -10.76 -19.51
N ASP A 39 -34.68 -11.28 -20.72
CA ASP A 39 -34.94 -12.69 -20.99
C ASP A 39 -33.81 -13.59 -20.45
N TRP A 40 -34.18 -14.82 -20.06
CA TRP A 40 -33.26 -15.78 -19.46
C TRP A 40 -32.09 -16.14 -20.38
N GLY A 41 -32.31 -16.23 -21.69
CA GLY A 41 -31.28 -16.55 -22.67
C GLY A 41 -30.26 -15.43 -22.81
N GLY A 42 -30.69 -14.16 -22.86
CA GLY A 42 -29.86 -12.99 -22.90
C GLY A 42 -29.05 -12.81 -21.61
N ILE A 43 -29.68 -13.01 -20.44
CA ILE A 43 -29.00 -12.98 -19.14
C ILE A 43 -27.94 -14.09 -19.06
N LEU A 44 -28.26 -15.31 -19.50
CA LEU A 44 -27.29 -16.40 -19.53
C LEU A 44 -26.11 -16.07 -20.46
N LYS A 45 -26.38 -15.58 -21.66
CA LYS A 45 -25.34 -15.15 -22.60
C LYS A 45 -24.43 -14.07 -22.00
N PHE A 46 -25.02 -13.03 -21.40
CA PHE A 46 -24.27 -11.98 -20.71
C PHE A 46 -23.35 -12.56 -19.63
N ARG A 47 -23.87 -13.46 -18.80
CA ARG A 47 -23.10 -14.09 -17.72
C ARG A 47 -21.98 -15.01 -18.23
N MET A 48 -22.21 -15.71 -19.31
CA MET A 48 -21.28 -16.72 -19.83
C MET A 48 -20.24 -16.15 -20.79
N LEU A 49 -20.58 -15.12 -21.56
CA LEU A 49 -19.73 -14.63 -22.66
C LEU A 49 -19.28 -13.19 -22.50
N GLU A 50 -20.12 -12.31 -22.00
CA GLU A 50 -19.91 -10.86 -22.00
C GLU A 50 -19.33 -10.34 -20.70
N ASN A 51 -19.48 -11.09 -19.61
CA ASN A 51 -19.02 -10.67 -18.27
C ASN A 51 -17.72 -11.37 -17.83
N LEU A 52 -16.88 -11.76 -18.76
CA LEU A 52 -15.59 -12.38 -18.48
C LEU A 52 -14.47 -11.38 -18.67
N PRO A 53 -13.52 -11.24 -17.72
CA PRO A 53 -12.31 -10.44 -17.92
C PRO A 53 -11.55 -10.90 -19.17
N GLY A 54 -11.10 -9.94 -19.98
CA GLY A 54 -10.39 -10.22 -21.22
C GLY A 54 -11.26 -10.57 -22.43
N GLN A 55 -12.58 -10.72 -22.26
CA GLN A 55 -13.53 -10.84 -23.36
C GLN A 55 -14.04 -9.47 -23.78
N PHE A 56 -14.50 -9.34 -25.02
CA PHE A 56 -15.12 -8.11 -25.49
C PHE A 56 -16.66 -8.27 -25.58
N PRO A 57 -17.44 -7.27 -25.11
CA PRO A 57 -16.98 -6.08 -24.38
C PRO A 57 -16.46 -6.43 -22.98
N PHE A 58 -15.42 -5.71 -22.54
CA PHE A 58 -14.92 -5.84 -21.19
C PHE A 58 -15.90 -5.20 -20.20
N THR A 59 -16.51 -6.01 -19.37
CA THR A 59 -17.66 -5.59 -18.56
C THR A 59 -17.32 -5.22 -17.13
N ALA A 60 -16.29 -5.82 -16.56
CA ALA A 60 -15.84 -5.51 -15.21
C ALA A 60 -14.39 -5.96 -14.98
N GLY A 61 -13.66 -5.26 -14.11
CA GLY A 61 -12.41 -5.74 -13.54
C GLY A 61 -12.66 -6.77 -12.43
N VAL A 62 -11.58 -7.36 -11.91
CA VAL A 62 -11.66 -8.31 -10.78
C VAL A 62 -12.29 -7.66 -9.54
N PHE A 63 -12.00 -6.37 -9.32
CA PHE A 63 -12.56 -5.55 -8.24
C PHE A 63 -13.12 -4.25 -8.80
N PRO A 64 -14.30 -4.27 -9.44
CA PRO A 64 -14.87 -3.09 -10.11
C PRO A 64 -15.30 -2.01 -9.12
N LEU A 65 -15.71 -2.39 -7.91
CA LEU A 65 -16.15 -1.49 -6.86
C LEU A 65 -15.06 -1.35 -5.80
N LYS A 66 -14.05 -0.54 -6.10
CA LYS A 66 -12.98 -0.21 -5.15
C LYS A 66 -13.41 0.96 -4.27
N ARG A 67 -12.88 1.01 -3.05
CA ARG A 67 -12.97 2.21 -2.22
C ARG A 67 -12.25 3.36 -2.91
N GLU A 68 -12.82 4.53 -2.87
CA GLU A 68 -12.14 5.73 -3.33
C GLU A 68 -10.95 6.04 -2.40
N GLY A 69 -9.84 6.48 -2.99
CA GLY A 69 -8.61 6.77 -2.24
C GLY A 69 -7.75 5.56 -1.87
N GLU A 70 -8.16 4.34 -2.23
CA GLU A 70 -7.29 3.16 -2.11
C GLU A 70 -6.58 2.90 -3.44
N ASP A 71 -5.37 3.43 -3.61
CA ASP A 71 -4.51 3.01 -4.71
C ASP A 71 -3.94 1.60 -4.40
N PRO A 72 -4.12 0.63 -5.31
CA PRO A 72 -3.52 -0.69 -5.18
C PRO A 72 -2.00 -0.70 -5.40
N LYS A 73 -1.41 0.39 -5.86
CA LYS A 73 0.02 0.50 -6.08
C LYS A 73 0.79 0.29 -4.79
N ARG A 74 1.82 -0.53 -4.87
CA ARG A 74 2.77 -0.77 -3.79
C ARG A 74 4.14 -0.25 -4.21
N MET A 75 4.70 0.63 -3.42
CA MET A 75 6.00 1.23 -3.67
C MET A 75 7.09 0.31 -3.14
N PHE A 76 7.78 -0.38 -4.05
CA PHE A 76 8.86 -1.28 -3.70
C PHE A 76 10.21 -0.57 -3.81
N ALA A 77 10.97 -0.56 -2.73
CA ALA A 77 12.33 -0.05 -2.73
C ALA A 77 13.19 -0.73 -1.65
N GLY A 78 14.48 -0.68 -1.84
CA GLY A 78 15.49 -1.13 -0.89
C GLY A 78 16.86 -1.10 -1.54
N GLU A 79 17.66 -0.11 -1.17
CA GLU A 79 19.04 0.03 -1.62
C GLU A 79 19.86 0.92 -0.67
N GLY A 80 21.08 0.55 -0.44
CA GLY A 80 22.06 1.38 0.27
C GLY A 80 21.68 1.69 1.70
N THR A 81 21.80 2.96 2.07
CA THR A 81 21.47 3.43 3.41
C THR A 81 19.95 3.65 3.61
N PRO A 82 19.47 3.68 4.87
CA PRO A 82 18.07 3.99 5.18
C PRO A 82 17.60 5.30 4.55
N GLU A 83 18.41 6.35 4.62
CA GLU A 83 18.06 7.68 4.09
C GLU A 83 17.91 7.66 2.56
N ARG A 84 18.73 6.87 1.86
CA ARG A 84 18.64 6.72 0.40
C ARG A 84 17.34 6.04 -0.01
N THR A 85 16.98 4.96 0.66
CA THR A 85 15.72 4.25 0.41
C THR A 85 14.52 5.11 0.82
N ASN A 86 14.59 5.85 1.93
CA ASN A 86 13.56 6.80 2.34
C ASN A 86 13.29 7.85 1.26
N LYS A 87 14.32 8.50 0.70
CA LYS A 87 14.16 9.46 -0.40
C LYS A 87 13.46 8.85 -1.61
N ARG A 88 13.78 7.58 -1.92
CA ARG A 88 13.12 6.87 -3.02
C ARG A 88 11.64 6.60 -2.72
N PHE A 89 11.30 6.22 -1.49
CA PHE A 89 9.90 6.06 -1.09
C PHE A 89 9.12 7.37 -1.22
N HIS A 90 9.66 8.49 -0.75
CA HIS A 90 9.02 9.79 -0.90
C HIS A 90 8.80 10.16 -2.36
N TYR A 91 9.79 9.96 -3.22
CA TYR A 91 9.68 10.20 -4.66
C TYR A 91 8.58 9.33 -5.30
N LEU A 92 8.51 8.04 -4.94
CA LEU A 92 7.51 7.12 -5.48
C LEU A 92 6.09 7.38 -4.96
N CYS A 93 5.97 7.98 -3.77
CA CYS A 93 4.69 8.30 -3.14
C CYS A 93 4.20 9.71 -3.45
N GLU A 94 4.94 10.47 -4.24
CA GLU A 94 4.57 11.84 -4.58
C GLU A 94 3.22 11.89 -5.31
N GLY A 95 2.27 12.64 -4.76
CA GLY A 95 0.91 12.77 -5.30
C GLY A 95 -0.04 11.60 -5.01
N GLU A 96 0.41 10.55 -4.28
CA GLU A 96 -0.44 9.41 -3.94
C GLU A 96 -1.22 9.66 -2.63
N SER A 97 -2.47 9.21 -2.60
CA SER A 97 -3.35 9.33 -1.42
C SER A 97 -3.09 8.29 -0.33
N ALA A 98 -2.40 7.20 -0.67
CA ALA A 98 -2.07 6.12 0.24
C ALA A 98 -0.60 5.70 0.09
N HIS A 99 0.06 5.44 1.21
CA HIS A 99 1.46 5.06 1.27
C HIS A 99 1.57 3.55 1.55
N ARG A 100 1.75 2.75 0.50
CA ARG A 100 1.91 1.30 0.58
C ARG A 100 3.34 0.92 0.28
N LEU A 101 4.17 0.91 1.30
CA LEU A 101 5.60 0.68 1.19
C LEU A 101 5.93 -0.80 1.24
N SER A 102 6.83 -1.25 0.40
CA SER A 102 7.38 -2.61 0.42
C SER A 102 8.89 -2.52 0.47
N VAL A 103 9.48 -2.96 1.57
CA VAL A 103 10.90 -2.84 1.85
C VAL A 103 11.63 -4.11 1.46
N ALA A 104 12.68 -3.96 0.63
CA ALA A 104 13.69 -4.98 0.40
C ALA A 104 14.90 -4.72 1.30
N PHE A 105 15.26 -5.71 2.12
CA PHE A 105 16.47 -5.65 2.95
C PHE A 105 17.64 -6.31 2.23
N ASP A 106 18.85 -5.84 2.52
CA ASP A 106 20.08 -6.47 2.03
C ASP A 106 20.30 -7.83 2.70
N SER A 107 21.24 -8.62 2.19
CA SER A 107 21.51 -9.94 2.73
C SER A 107 22.09 -9.90 4.14
N VAL A 108 22.78 -8.82 4.52
CA VAL A 108 23.33 -8.64 5.87
C VAL A 108 22.18 -8.53 6.87
N THR A 109 21.21 -7.65 6.61
CA THR A 109 19.99 -7.53 7.42
C THR A 109 19.15 -8.82 7.41
N LEU A 110 19.00 -9.49 6.25
CA LEU A 110 18.23 -10.72 6.12
C LEU A 110 18.78 -11.88 6.96
N TYR A 111 20.08 -11.90 7.22
CA TYR A 111 20.71 -12.92 8.06
C TYR A 111 20.91 -12.47 9.52
N GLY A 112 20.54 -11.24 9.86
CA GLY A 112 20.70 -10.70 11.21
C GLY A 112 22.13 -10.40 11.57
N GLU A 113 22.96 -10.12 10.58
CA GLU A 113 24.35 -9.70 10.76
C GLU A 113 24.44 -8.18 10.81
N ASP A 114 25.46 -7.68 11.49
CA ASP A 114 25.79 -6.26 11.48
C ASP A 114 26.72 -5.91 10.31
N PRO A 115 26.64 -4.67 9.79
CA PRO A 115 27.63 -4.17 8.82
C PRO A 115 29.04 -4.30 9.36
N HIS A 116 29.95 -4.88 8.58
CA HIS A 116 31.33 -5.10 8.98
C HIS A 116 32.27 -5.09 7.78
N GLU A 117 33.55 -4.80 8.02
CA GLU A 117 34.57 -4.77 6.97
C GLU A 117 35.02 -6.17 6.50
N ARG A 118 34.54 -7.24 7.12
CA ARG A 118 34.84 -8.62 6.69
C ARG A 118 34.48 -8.81 5.22
N PRO A 119 35.29 -9.52 4.44
CA PRO A 119 35.07 -9.70 3.00
C PRO A 119 33.75 -10.40 2.65
N ASP A 120 33.22 -11.23 3.54
CA ASP A 120 31.96 -11.95 3.37
C ASP A 120 30.73 -11.05 3.61
N ILE A 121 30.89 -9.89 4.25
CA ILE A 121 29.83 -8.94 4.59
C ILE A 121 29.97 -7.63 3.80
N TYR A 122 31.15 -7.04 3.75
CA TYR A 122 31.39 -5.68 3.23
C TYR A 122 30.76 -5.41 1.86
N GLY A 123 30.94 -6.32 0.91
CA GLY A 123 30.38 -6.18 -0.45
C GLY A 123 28.88 -6.40 -0.57
N LYS A 124 28.20 -6.78 0.51
CA LYS A 124 26.76 -7.07 0.55
C LYS A 124 25.95 -5.97 1.24
N ILE A 125 26.62 -5.05 1.95
CA ILE A 125 25.98 -3.96 2.68
C ILE A 125 25.29 -3.02 1.70
N GLY A 126 23.96 -2.87 1.85
CA GLY A 126 23.13 -2.01 1.00
C GLY A 126 23.01 -2.50 -0.45
N ASN A 127 23.48 -3.70 -0.77
CA ASN A 127 23.36 -4.28 -2.10
C ASN A 127 22.09 -5.13 -2.21
N SER A 128 21.29 -4.87 -3.25
CA SER A 128 19.99 -5.51 -3.51
C SER A 128 18.96 -5.36 -2.38
N GLY A 129 19.13 -4.38 -1.51
CA GLY A 129 18.26 -4.07 -0.40
C GLY A 129 18.84 -2.99 0.50
N VAL A 130 18.05 -2.48 1.42
CA VAL A 130 18.49 -1.49 2.43
C VAL A 130 19.12 -2.19 3.61
N SER A 131 20.21 -1.62 4.11
CA SER A 131 20.88 -2.09 5.33
C SER A 131 20.23 -1.45 6.57
N ILE A 132 19.70 -2.29 7.46
CA ILE A 132 19.08 -1.89 8.73
C ILE A 132 19.68 -2.73 9.86
N CYS A 133 20.39 -2.09 10.77
CA CYS A 133 20.98 -2.79 11.92
C CYS A 133 20.55 -2.20 13.27
N THR A 134 19.96 -1.00 13.28
CA THR A 134 19.51 -0.33 14.50
C THR A 134 18.07 0.16 14.38
N VAL A 135 17.44 0.45 15.52
CA VAL A 135 16.12 1.10 15.57
C VAL A 135 16.15 2.51 14.97
N ASP A 136 17.30 3.18 15.02
CA ASP A 136 17.45 4.51 14.44
C ASP A 136 17.54 4.45 12.91
N ASP A 137 18.11 3.39 12.35
CA ASP A 137 18.06 3.12 10.90
C ASP A 137 16.61 2.89 10.44
N MET A 138 15.82 2.12 11.21
CA MET A 138 14.39 1.94 10.92
C MET A 138 13.65 3.28 11.00
N GLY A 139 13.99 4.12 11.97
CA GLY A 139 13.45 5.48 12.08
C GLY A 139 13.73 6.32 10.84
N LYS A 140 14.98 6.34 10.37
CA LYS A 140 15.41 7.05 9.16
C LYS A 140 14.76 6.51 7.89
N LEU A 141 14.61 5.17 7.79
CA LEU A 141 13.95 4.52 6.65
C LEU A 141 12.50 4.98 6.48
N LEU A 142 11.78 5.16 7.59
CA LEU A 142 10.34 5.46 7.62
C LEU A 142 10.05 6.91 8.02
N ASP A 143 11.07 7.76 8.02
CA ASP A 143 10.91 9.17 8.34
C ASP A 143 9.95 9.87 7.37
N GLY A 144 9.09 10.74 7.90
CA GLY A 144 8.08 11.46 7.14
C GLY A 144 6.82 10.66 6.77
N PHE A 145 6.76 9.36 7.06
CA PHE A 145 5.54 8.55 6.91
C PHE A 145 4.87 8.35 8.26
N ASP A 146 3.58 8.67 8.36
CA ASP A 146 2.78 8.39 9.56
C ASP A 146 2.41 6.91 9.62
N LEU A 147 3.11 6.15 10.46
CA LEU A 147 2.94 4.69 10.58
C LEU A 147 1.61 4.28 11.24
N CYS A 148 0.93 5.22 11.90
CA CYS A 148 -0.38 4.97 12.52
C CYS A 148 -1.55 5.47 11.67
N ALA A 149 -1.29 6.11 10.53
CA ALA A 149 -2.33 6.56 9.62
C ALA A 149 -3.00 5.37 8.90
N PRO A 150 -4.33 5.38 8.72
CA PRO A 150 -5.06 4.26 8.11
C PRO A 150 -4.71 4.05 6.62
N ASN A 151 -4.14 5.05 5.96
CA ASN A 151 -3.69 5.00 4.57
C ASN A 151 -2.20 4.61 4.42
N THR A 152 -1.49 4.35 5.52
CA THR A 152 -0.10 3.88 5.50
C THR A 152 -0.03 2.39 5.81
N SER A 153 0.69 1.64 5.00
CA SER A 153 1.00 0.23 5.26
C SER A 153 2.43 -0.09 4.85
N VAL A 154 3.13 -0.86 5.68
CA VAL A 154 4.50 -1.28 5.40
C VAL A 154 4.56 -2.80 5.33
N SER A 155 5.10 -3.31 4.22
CA SER A 155 5.40 -4.73 4.02
C SER A 155 6.91 -4.92 4.04
N MET A 156 7.36 -5.90 4.77
CA MET A 156 8.78 -6.18 4.96
C MET A 156 9.08 -7.63 4.62
N THR A 157 9.96 -7.85 3.65
CA THR A 157 10.43 -9.19 3.29
C THR A 157 11.65 -9.50 4.13
N ILE A 158 11.49 -10.36 5.14
CA ILE A 158 12.53 -10.67 6.11
C ILE A 158 12.51 -12.17 6.48
N ASN A 159 13.62 -12.72 6.93
CA ASN A 159 13.81 -14.12 7.29
C ASN A 159 13.96 -14.31 8.82
N GLY A 160 15.02 -14.96 9.26
CA GLY A 160 15.28 -15.25 10.68
C GLY A 160 15.15 -14.05 11.62
N PRO A 161 15.69 -12.86 11.30
CA PRO A 161 15.59 -11.69 12.16
C PRO A 161 14.23 -10.96 12.12
N ALA A 162 13.18 -11.56 11.56
CA ALA A 162 11.86 -10.96 11.49
C ALA A 162 11.33 -10.39 12.82
N PRO A 163 11.49 -11.08 13.98
CA PRO A 163 11.06 -10.52 15.26
C PRO A 163 11.80 -9.23 15.65
N MET A 164 13.09 -9.12 15.34
CA MET A 164 13.89 -7.91 15.61
C MET A 164 13.43 -6.75 14.74
N ILE A 165 13.26 -6.99 13.46
CA ILE A 165 12.79 -5.97 12.50
C ILE A 165 11.38 -5.50 12.85
N LEU A 166 10.50 -6.42 13.24
CA LEU A 166 9.16 -6.06 13.72
C LEU A 166 9.24 -5.19 14.99
N ALA A 167 10.10 -5.55 15.94
CA ALA A 167 10.30 -4.78 17.17
C ALA A 167 10.84 -3.36 16.87
N MET A 168 11.78 -3.23 15.93
CA MET A 168 12.29 -1.94 15.47
C MET A 168 11.18 -1.10 14.81
N PHE A 169 10.35 -1.70 13.98
CA PHE A 169 9.20 -1.05 13.34
C PHE A 169 8.19 -0.54 14.39
N MET A 170 7.78 -1.41 15.32
CA MET A 170 6.84 -1.02 16.38
C MET A 170 7.42 0.11 17.26
N ASN A 171 8.71 0.01 17.63
CA ASN A 171 9.38 1.05 18.40
C ASN A 171 9.42 2.38 17.65
N THR A 172 9.68 2.36 16.35
CA THR A 172 9.65 3.55 15.47
C THR A 172 8.25 4.19 15.47
N ALA A 173 7.19 3.39 15.31
CA ALA A 173 5.82 3.89 15.35
C ALA A 173 5.48 4.53 16.72
N ILE A 174 5.88 3.89 17.82
CA ILE A 174 5.70 4.43 19.18
C ILE A 174 6.44 5.76 19.32
N ARG A 175 7.72 5.84 18.90
CA ARG A 175 8.53 7.07 18.96
C ARG A 175 7.88 8.21 18.18
N GLN A 176 7.32 7.94 17.00
CA GLN A 176 6.59 8.94 16.21
C GLN A 176 5.38 9.48 16.95
N GLN A 177 4.59 8.63 17.60
CA GLN A 177 3.41 9.06 18.35
C GLN A 177 3.79 9.84 19.61
N LEU A 178 4.81 9.43 20.35
CA LEU A 178 5.32 10.17 21.51
C LEU A 178 5.82 11.56 21.12
N ALA A 179 6.53 11.68 20.00
CA ALA A 179 6.98 12.98 19.50
C ALA A 179 5.80 13.90 19.16
N LYS A 180 4.73 13.39 18.54
CA LYS A 180 3.51 14.16 18.27
C LYS A 180 2.82 14.64 19.56
N LEU A 181 2.70 13.78 20.56
CA LEU A 181 2.10 14.13 21.85
C LEU A 181 2.93 15.19 22.59
N SER A 182 4.26 15.09 22.56
CA SER A 182 5.16 16.08 23.15
C SER A 182 5.01 17.46 22.51
N LEU A 183 4.83 17.52 21.19
CA LEU A 183 4.61 18.79 20.49
C LEU A 183 3.27 19.44 20.84
N ILE A 184 2.22 18.66 21.09
CA ILE A 184 0.91 19.17 21.49
C ILE A 184 0.99 19.83 22.88
N HIS A 185 1.72 19.24 23.84
CA HIS A 185 1.88 19.80 25.17
C HIS A 185 2.78 21.06 25.26
N ILE A 186 3.56 21.36 24.23
CA ILE A 186 4.40 22.56 24.17
C ILE A 186 3.61 23.76 23.57
N SER A 187 2.53 23.48 22.84
CA SER A 187 1.70 24.49 22.17
C SER A 187 0.48 24.96 22.96
N GLU A 188 0.24 24.43 24.16
CA GLU A 188 -0.71 24.90 25.17
C GLU A 188 -0.01 25.74 26.25
#